data_2f5ba8f034dc5ea2c4de98effe4dc788
#
_entry.id   2f5ba8f034dc5ea2c4de98effe4dc788
#
_cell.length_a   1.000
_cell.length_b   1.000
_cell.length_c   1.000
_cell.angle_alpha   90.00
_cell.angle_beta   90.00
_cell.angle_gamma   90.00
#
_symmetry.space_group_name_H-M   'P 1'
#
loop_
_entity.id
_entity.type
_entity.pdbx_description
1 polymer ?
#
loop_
_entity_poly.entity_id
_entity_poly.type
_entity_poly.pdbx_seq_one_letter_code
_entity_poly.pdbx_strand_id
1 'polypeptide(L)'
;MPSKLKSMKFLSFLKYGILFLIIHFYNPNCLFAQDDGDSEWRERMKLLVYSPRYFGPNAFRLPDLHSGQLGKRWEIEIRGEYHFYTGDQTKDLFGRLYIPIANGKAGLEIRGVAVETYLMDEKTRDERHAAECEPPFTCMGDFIISSFYQVLQSDKWLDISVSGNLKTTSGNRLCDARYTDAASYWFETTAGRNLFQTADKTIAFRLQGMIGFYCWMTNHMVHRQNDAVLYGFGGSFNVKNLSLAANWAGFHGYLDNGDRPMIFRSKLNFEYKKNILSLRYNHGIRDFLYDTYSVGYIRCF
;
A
#
# COMPACT_ATOMS: atom_id res chain seq x y z
N MET A 1 -25.92 9.50 30.91
CA MET A 1 -25.94 8.04 30.67
C MET A 1 -26.16 7.58 29.21
N PRO A 2 -26.33 8.40 28.17
CA PRO A 2 -26.50 7.88 26.80
C PRO A 2 -25.22 7.54 26.02
N SER A 3 -24.03 7.94 26.48
CA SER A 3 -22.76 7.70 25.77
C SER A 3 -22.22 6.27 25.85
N LYS A 4 -22.43 5.58 26.98
CA LYS A 4 -22.00 4.18 27.18
C LYS A 4 -22.77 3.19 26.29
N LEU A 5 -24.07 3.44 26.02
CA LEU A 5 -24.88 2.55 25.20
C LEU A 5 -24.53 2.59 23.70
N LYS A 6 -24.08 3.75 23.18
CA LYS A 6 -23.58 3.88 21.80
C LYS A 6 -22.24 3.18 21.60
N SER A 7 -21.36 3.22 22.60
CA SER A 7 -20.06 2.53 22.57
C SER A 7 -20.21 1.00 22.57
N MET A 8 -21.15 0.47 23.37
CA MET A 8 -21.40 -0.98 23.42
C MET A 8 -22.00 -1.54 22.12
N LYS A 9 -22.90 -0.81 21.47
CA LYS A 9 -23.46 -1.24 20.16
C LYS A 9 -22.43 -1.19 19.05
N PHE A 10 -21.51 -0.24 19.07
CA PHE A 10 -20.41 -0.16 18.10
C PHE A 10 -19.40 -1.29 18.28
N LEU A 11 -19.02 -1.63 19.53
CA LEU A 11 -18.12 -2.76 19.83
C LEU A 11 -18.76 -4.10 19.42
N SER A 12 -20.06 -4.25 19.60
CA SER A 12 -20.81 -5.43 19.17
C SER A 12 -20.82 -5.55 17.64
N PHE A 13 -21.09 -4.46 16.93
CA PHE A 13 -21.08 -4.45 15.47
C PHE A 13 -19.69 -4.75 14.90
N LEU A 14 -18.62 -4.24 15.53
CA LEU A 14 -17.23 -4.52 15.16
C LEU A 14 -16.86 -5.99 15.39
N LYS A 15 -17.30 -6.59 16.50
CA LYS A 15 -17.09 -8.02 16.79
C LYS A 15 -17.78 -8.92 15.76
N TYR A 16 -19.01 -8.64 15.40
CA TYR A 16 -19.74 -9.43 14.39
C TYR A 16 -19.24 -9.19 12.98
N GLY A 17 -18.80 -7.97 12.66
CA GLY A 17 -18.16 -7.65 11.37
C GLY A 17 -16.83 -8.36 11.18
N ILE A 18 -15.99 -8.38 12.22
CA ILE A 18 -14.71 -9.12 12.20
C ILE A 18 -14.94 -10.63 12.14
N LEU A 19 -15.92 -11.15 12.91
CA LEU A 19 -16.25 -12.56 12.89
C LEU A 19 -16.83 -12.98 11.53
N PHE A 20 -17.65 -12.15 10.91
CA PHE A 20 -18.19 -12.38 9.56
C PHE A 20 -17.08 -12.37 8.51
N LEU A 21 -16.13 -11.44 8.58
CA LEU A 21 -14.95 -11.42 7.74
C LEU A 21 -14.12 -12.69 7.93
N ILE A 22 -13.84 -13.10 9.17
CA ILE A 22 -13.06 -14.31 9.47
C ILE A 22 -13.78 -15.56 8.91
N ILE A 23 -15.09 -15.68 9.08
CA ILE A 23 -15.85 -16.85 8.62
C ILE A 23 -15.97 -16.88 7.08
N HIS A 24 -16.13 -15.73 6.41
CA HIS A 24 -16.22 -15.67 4.94
C HIS A 24 -14.87 -15.84 4.25
N PHE A 25 -13.78 -15.45 4.92
CA PHE A 25 -12.42 -15.63 4.40
C PHE A 25 -11.78 -16.96 4.82
N TYR A 26 -12.44 -17.74 5.69
CA TYR A 26 -12.00 -19.06 6.03
C TYR A 26 -12.42 -20.06 4.94
N ASN A 27 -11.78 -19.94 3.77
CA ASN A 27 -11.83 -21.00 2.78
C ASN A 27 -10.63 -21.93 3.05
N PRO A 28 -10.84 -23.11 3.62
CA PRO A 28 -9.74 -24.02 4.00
C PRO A 28 -8.87 -24.43 2.80
N ASN A 29 -9.40 -24.32 1.59
CA ASN A 29 -8.65 -24.58 0.37
C ASN A 29 -7.62 -23.47 0.01
N CYS A 30 -7.66 -22.30 0.67
CA CYS A 30 -6.67 -21.25 0.49
C CYS A 30 -5.49 -21.30 1.49
N LEU A 31 -5.57 -22.18 2.50
CA LEU A 31 -4.57 -22.28 3.57
C LEU A 31 -3.56 -23.42 3.36
N PHE A 32 -3.73 -24.22 2.34
CA PHE A 32 -2.68 -25.13 1.94
C PHE A 32 -1.64 -24.32 1.15
N ALA A 33 -0.52 -23.97 1.80
CA ALA A 33 0.72 -23.84 1.07
C ALA A 33 0.78 -25.07 0.17
N GLN A 34 0.77 -24.86 -1.11
CA GLN A 34 0.82 -25.93 -2.09
C GLN A 34 2.10 -26.72 -1.81
N ASP A 35 1.99 -27.82 -1.11
CA ASP A 35 3.05 -28.82 -0.99
C ASP A 35 3.00 -29.64 -2.28
N ASP A 36 3.36 -28.98 -3.35
CA ASP A 36 3.49 -29.62 -4.64
C ASP A 36 4.83 -30.33 -4.62
N GLY A 37 4.78 -31.61 -4.44
CA GLY A 37 5.91 -32.51 -4.63
C GLY A 37 6.51 -32.45 -6.04
N ASP A 38 6.14 -31.44 -6.82
CA ASP A 38 6.59 -31.19 -8.18
C ASP A 38 7.93 -30.44 -8.18
N SER A 39 8.99 -31.18 -8.48
CA SER A 39 10.34 -30.65 -8.61
C SER A 39 10.42 -29.59 -9.74
N GLU A 40 9.62 -29.73 -10.79
CA GLU A 40 9.62 -28.83 -11.93
C GLU A 40 9.08 -27.44 -11.55
N TRP A 41 8.01 -27.38 -10.74
CA TRP A 41 7.46 -26.13 -10.25
C TRP A 41 8.48 -25.37 -9.39
N ARG A 42 9.17 -26.06 -8.48
CA ARG A 42 10.22 -25.47 -7.64
C ARG A 42 11.40 -24.92 -8.45
N GLU A 43 11.79 -25.61 -9.52
CA GLU A 43 12.86 -25.13 -10.41
C GLU A 43 12.40 -23.86 -11.17
N ARG A 44 11.17 -23.81 -11.67
CA ARG A 44 10.61 -22.61 -12.32
C ARG A 44 10.55 -21.42 -11.36
N MET A 45 10.19 -21.64 -10.10
CA MET A 45 10.14 -20.56 -9.10
C MET A 45 11.50 -19.91 -8.85
N LYS A 46 12.60 -20.61 -9.07
CA LYS A 46 13.96 -20.06 -8.97
C LYS A 46 14.28 -19.07 -10.09
N LEU A 47 13.52 -19.08 -11.18
CA LEU A 47 13.70 -18.16 -12.32
C LEU A 47 13.01 -16.82 -12.09
N LEU A 48 12.08 -16.72 -11.15
CA LEU A 48 11.38 -15.47 -10.85
C LEU A 48 12.35 -14.41 -10.32
N VAL A 49 12.26 -13.23 -10.93
CA VAL A 49 13.04 -12.07 -10.48
C VAL A 49 12.23 -11.25 -9.50
N TYR A 50 12.54 -11.37 -8.21
CA TYR A 50 11.82 -10.72 -7.10
C TYR A 50 12.07 -9.22 -7.08
N SER A 51 11.49 -8.50 -8.03
CA SER A 51 11.60 -7.06 -8.14
C SER A 51 10.31 -6.43 -8.70
N PRO A 52 10.09 -5.12 -8.49
CA PRO A 52 8.88 -4.42 -8.93
C PRO A 52 8.61 -4.49 -10.43
N ARG A 53 9.67 -4.59 -11.26
CA ARG A 53 9.55 -4.66 -12.71
C ARG A 53 8.89 -5.96 -13.19
N TYR A 54 9.15 -7.07 -12.50
CA TYR A 54 8.78 -8.41 -12.95
C TYR A 54 7.60 -9.02 -12.21
N PHE A 55 6.96 -8.27 -11.32
CA PHE A 55 5.79 -8.71 -10.57
C PHE A 55 4.56 -7.84 -10.85
N GLY A 56 3.41 -8.30 -10.37
CA GLY A 56 2.17 -7.53 -10.42
C GLY A 56 2.23 -6.23 -9.62
N PRO A 57 1.27 -5.32 -9.83
CA PRO A 57 1.35 -3.95 -9.31
C PRO A 57 1.34 -3.84 -7.79
N ASN A 58 0.86 -4.87 -7.09
CA ASN A 58 0.69 -4.89 -5.65
C ASN A 58 1.71 -5.75 -4.89
N ALA A 59 2.62 -6.46 -5.60
CA ALA A 59 3.60 -7.35 -4.99
C ALA A 59 4.64 -6.62 -4.13
N PHE A 60 5.16 -5.51 -4.66
CA PHE A 60 6.12 -4.65 -3.98
C PHE A 60 5.48 -3.30 -3.70
N ARG A 61 5.21 -3.01 -2.44
CA ARG A 61 4.56 -1.77 -2.09
C ARG A 61 5.49 -0.58 -2.28
N LEU A 62 5.10 0.30 -3.19
CA LEU A 62 5.81 1.57 -3.37
C LEU A 62 5.52 2.52 -2.21
N PRO A 63 6.53 3.26 -1.72
CA PRO A 63 6.39 4.10 -0.55
C PRO A 63 5.31 5.17 -0.74
N ASP A 64 4.45 5.32 0.26
CA ASP A 64 3.41 6.36 0.30
C ASP A 64 3.97 7.61 1.00
N LEU A 65 4.00 8.74 0.30
CA LEU A 65 4.46 9.99 0.89
C LEU A 65 3.38 10.56 1.83
N HIS A 66 3.69 10.56 3.12
CA HIS A 66 2.85 11.13 4.16
C HIS A 66 3.15 12.62 4.35
N SER A 67 2.25 13.32 5.07
CA SER A 67 2.40 14.77 5.33
C SER A 67 3.42 15.12 6.41
N GLY A 68 3.94 14.14 7.16
CA GLY A 68 4.71 14.35 8.39
C GLY A 68 3.82 14.62 9.62
N GLN A 69 2.50 14.71 9.45
CA GLN A 69 1.52 14.83 10.53
C GLN A 69 0.66 13.58 10.59
N LEU A 70 0.42 13.06 11.78
CA LEU A 70 -0.46 11.93 12.01
C LEU A 70 -1.92 12.37 12.16
N GLY A 71 -2.82 11.58 11.56
CA GLY A 71 -4.26 11.76 11.73
C GLY A 71 -4.70 11.54 13.17
N LYS A 72 -5.73 12.29 13.60
CA LYS A 72 -6.32 12.18 14.95
C LYS A 72 -7.67 11.45 14.96
N ARG A 73 -8.13 11.03 13.81
CA ARG A 73 -9.43 10.34 13.62
C ARG A 73 -9.19 8.92 13.14
N TRP A 74 -10.04 8.02 13.55
CA TRP A 74 -10.12 6.69 12.94
C TRP A 74 -10.56 6.82 11.50
N GLU A 75 -9.96 6.02 10.63
CA GLU A 75 -10.30 6.01 9.21
C GLU A 75 -10.48 4.57 8.72
N ILE A 76 -11.57 4.35 7.99
CA ILE A 76 -11.78 3.14 7.21
C ILE A 76 -11.86 3.56 5.75
N GLU A 77 -11.00 3.00 4.91
CA GLU A 77 -10.97 3.23 3.47
C GLU A 77 -11.30 1.95 2.72
N ILE A 78 -12.12 2.09 1.69
CA ILE A 78 -12.33 1.08 0.65
C ILE A 78 -12.05 1.77 -0.68
N ARG A 79 -11.27 1.11 -1.55
CA ARG A 79 -10.83 1.68 -2.82
C ARG A 79 -10.83 0.60 -3.90
N GLY A 80 -11.46 0.88 -5.05
CA GLY A 80 -11.29 0.13 -6.29
C GLY A 80 -10.13 0.71 -7.09
N GLU A 81 -9.25 -0.13 -7.59
CA GLU A 81 -8.09 0.24 -8.40
C GLU A 81 -8.10 -0.49 -9.74
N TYR A 82 -7.67 0.20 -10.77
CA TYR A 82 -7.40 -0.37 -12.09
C TYR A 82 -5.98 -0.03 -12.49
N HIS A 83 -5.16 -1.05 -12.63
CA HIS A 83 -3.77 -0.97 -13.07
C HIS A 83 -3.69 -1.40 -14.52
N PHE A 84 -3.17 -0.54 -15.35
CA PHE A 84 -3.02 -0.77 -16.77
C PHE A 84 -1.56 -0.80 -17.18
N TYR A 85 -1.16 -1.91 -17.79
CA TYR A 85 0.07 -2.09 -18.53
C TYR A 85 -0.26 -2.88 -19.79
N THR A 86 0.46 -2.68 -20.91
CA THR A 86 0.11 -3.28 -22.20
C THR A 86 0.00 -4.80 -22.14
N GLY A 87 0.81 -5.46 -21.33
CA GLY A 87 0.80 -6.92 -21.17
C GLY A 87 0.12 -7.43 -19.89
N ASP A 88 -0.39 -6.54 -19.02
CA ASP A 88 -1.02 -6.93 -17.77
C ASP A 88 -2.07 -5.89 -17.35
N GLN A 89 -3.32 -6.32 -17.26
CA GLN A 89 -4.43 -5.51 -16.78
C GLN A 89 -4.94 -6.09 -15.47
N THR A 90 -4.89 -5.30 -14.42
CA THR A 90 -5.24 -5.73 -13.07
C THR A 90 -6.32 -4.84 -12.48
N LYS A 91 -7.30 -5.44 -11.80
CA LYS A 91 -8.33 -4.76 -11.03
C LYS A 91 -8.31 -5.30 -9.62
N ASP A 92 -8.40 -4.41 -8.62
CA ASP A 92 -8.42 -4.85 -7.25
C ASP A 92 -9.37 -4.05 -6.36
N LEU A 93 -9.63 -4.63 -5.19
CA LEU A 93 -10.33 -4.01 -4.08
C LEU A 93 -9.36 -3.88 -2.90
N PHE A 94 -8.95 -2.66 -2.62
CA PHE A 94 -8.07 -2.31 -1.52
C PHE A 94 -8.85 -1.88 -0.28
N GLY A 95 -8.38 -2.29 0.90
CA GLY A 95 -8.91 -1.89 2.19
C GLY A 95 -7.84 -1.33 3.12
N ARG A 96 -8.20 -0.35 3.96
CA ARG A 96 -7.32 0.24 4.97
C ARG A 96 -8.09 0.61 6.23
N LEU A 97 -7.53 0.30 7.38
CA LEU A 97 -7.98 0.74 8.69
C LEU A 97 -6.82 1.50 9.35
N TYR A 98 -7.05 2.76 9.73
CA TYR A 98 -6.11 3.57 10.52
C TYR A 98 -6.69 3.87 11.90
N ILE A 99 -5.89 3.67 12.94
CA ILE A 99 -6.25 3.84 14.35
C ILE A 99 -5.26 4.82 14.99
N PRO A 100 -5.67 6.06 15.30
CA PRO A 100 -4.84 6.98 16.06
C PRO A 100 -4.74 6.56 17.52
N ILE A 101 -3.56 6.71 18.10
CA ILE A 101 -3.24 6.41 19.48
C ILE A 101 -2.72 7.67 20.13
N ALA A 102 -2.97 7.84 21.45
CA ALA A 102 -2.48 8.97 22.24
C ALA A 102 -2.76 10.34 21.59
N ASN A 103 -3.98 10.54 21.10
CA ASN A 103 -4.43 11.77 20.44
C ASN A 103 -3.58 12.17 19.21
N GLY A 104 -3.20 11.18 18.39
CA GLY A 104 -2.42 11.36 17.18
C GLY A 104 -0.91 11.50 17.39
N LYS A 105 -0.38 11.17 18.59
CA LYS A 105 1.06 11.03 18.82
C LYS A 105 1.62 9.72 18.23
N ALA A 106 0.77 8.71 18.11
CA ALA A 106 1.07 7.45 17.44
C ALA A 106 -0.14 6.99 16.63
N GLY A 107 0.05 6.02 15.76
CA GLY A 107 -1.00 5.39 14.97
C GLY A 107 -0.64 3.97 14.59
N LEU A 108 -1.67 3.16 14.39
CA LEU A 108 -1.57 1.84 13.78
C LEU A 108 -2.38 1.83 12.50
N GLU A 109 -1.89 1.10 11.50
CA GLU A 109 -2.59 0.91 10.25
C GLU A 109 -2.50 -0.56 9.83
N ILE A 110 -3.61 -1.08 9.33
CA ILE A 110 -3.67 -2.36 8.63
C ILE A 110 -4.27 -2.07 7.26
N ARG A 111 -3.59 -2.51 6.21
CA ARG A 111 -4.03 -2.32 4.83
C ARG A 111 -3.68 -3.52 3.96
N GLY A 112 -4.39 -3.69 2.86
CA GLY A 112 -4.11 -4.77 1.92
C GLY A 112 -5.11 -4.83 0.78
N VAL A 113 -4.83 -5.68 -0.20
CA VAL A 113 -5.72 -5.98 -1.31
C VAL A 113 -6.56 -7.19 -0.93
N ALA A 114 -7.88 -6.99 -0.82
CA ALA A 114 -8.81 -8.06 -0.43
C ALA A 114 -9.02 -9.08 -1.55
N VAL A 115 -9.10 -8.60 -2.77
CA VAL A 115 -9.23 -9.42 -3.98
C VAL A 115 -8.63 -8.68 -5.17
N GLU A 116 -7.93 -9.41 -6.01
CA GLU A 116 -7.33 -8.94 -7.24
C GLU A 116 -7.70 -9.87 -8.39
N THR A 117 -8.06 -9.32 -9.55
CA THR A 117 -8.27 -10.06 -10.79
C THR A 117 -7.35 -9.49 -11.86
N TYR A 118 -6.76 -10.33 -12.69
CA TYR A 118 -5.77 -9.91 -13.69
C TYR A 118 -5.91 -10.67 -14.99
N LEU A 119 -5.39 -10.02 -16.06
CA LEU A 119 -5.20 -10.61 -17.39
C LEU A 119 -3.75 -10.31 -17.81
N MET A 120 -2.95 -11.35 -17.97
CA MET A 120 -1.55 -11.24 -18.37
C MET A 120 -1.37 -11.94 -19.71
N ASP A 121 -0.71 -11.29 -20.68
CA ASP A 121 -0.41 -11.89 -21.97
C ASP A 121 0.81 -12.84 -21.88
N GLU A 122 0.96 -13.68 -22.90
CA GLU A 122 2.04 -14.67 -22.96
C GLU A 122 3.42 -14.02 -22.93
N LYS A 123 3.58 -12.91 -23.63
CA LYS A 123 4.86 -12.19 -23.68
C LYS A 123 5.28 -11.71 -22.30
N THR A 124 4.35 -11.09 -21.56
CA THR A 124 4.63 -10.61 -20.19
C THR A 124 4.86 -11.75 -19.22
N ARG A 125 4.12 -12.86 -19.38
CA ARG A 125 4.35 -14.08 -18.62
C ARG A 125 5.78 -14.59 -18.82
N ASP A 126 6.22 -14.69 -20.08
CA ASP A 126 7.56 -15.20 -20.41
C ASP A 126 8.66 -14.25 -19.93
N GLU A 127 8.48 -12.92 -20.07
CA GLU A 127 9.40 -11.92 -19.52
C GLU A 127 9.55 -12.01 -17.99
N ARG A 128 8.49 -12.39 -17.29
CA ARG A 128 8.49 -12.57 -15.83
C ARG A 128 8.95 -13.95 -15.40
N HIS A 129 9.17 -14.88 -16.32
CA HIS A 129 9.37 -16.30 -16.05
C HIS A 129 8.23 -16.91 -15.21
N ALA A 130 7.03 -16.34 -15.33
CA ALA A 130 5.86 -16.83 -14.63
C ALA A 130 5.41 -18.17 -15.22
N ALA A 131 4.90 -19.06 -14.38
CA ALA A 131 4.33 -20.30 -14.81
C ALA A 131 2.98 -20.07 -15.49
N GLU A 132 2.57 -21.01 -16.34
CA GLU A 132 1.21 -21.03 -16.85
C GLU A 132 0.30 -21.57 -15.77
N CYS A 133 -0.61 -20.72 -15.25
CA CYS A 133 -1.57 -21.11 -14.23
C CYS A 133 -2.97 -21.19 -14.83
N GLU A 134 -3.77 -22.09 -14.29
CA GLU A 134 -5.16 -22.27 -14.72
C GLU A 134 -6.07 -21.17 -14.15
N PRO A 135 -7.10 -20.70 -14.91
CA PRO A 135 -8.12 -19.81 -14.38
C PRO A 135 -8.85 -20.45 -13.18
N PRO A 136 -9.44 -19.63 -12.28
CA PRO A 136 -9.63 -18.18 -12.39
C PRO A 136 -8.36 -17.40 -12.04
N PHE A 137 -8.10 -16.34 -12.83
CA PHE A 137 -6.99 -15.41 -12.58
C PHE A 137 -7.38 -14.39 -11.50
N THR A 138 -7.53 -14.90 -10.29
CA THR A 138 -7.93 -14.16 -9.10
C THR A 138 -7.01 -14.52 -7.96
N CYS A 139 -6.62 -13.52 -7.16
CA CYS A 139 -5.75 -13.71 -6.01
C CYS A 139 -6.14 -12.80 -4.85
N MET A 140 -5.59 -13.11 -3.68
CA MET A 140 -5.59 -12.25 -2.49
C MET A 140 -4.23 -11.60 -2.37
N GLY A 141 -4.21 -10.37 -1.84
CA GLY A 141 -2.99 -9.63 -1.60
C GLY A 141 -2.39 -9.84 -0.23
N ASP A 142 -1.18 -9.30 -0.08
CA ASP A 142 -0.50 -9.23 1.20
C ASP A 142 -1.13 -8.18 2.11
N PHE A 143 -1.19 -8.48 3.42
CA PHE A 143 -1.49 -7.48 4.43
C PHE A 143 -0.21 -6.72 4.81
N ILE A 144 -0.39 -5.44 5.06
CA ILE A 144 0.65 -4.56 5.58
C ILE A 144 0.19 -4.02 6.92
N ILE A 145 1.04 -4.17 7.92
CA ILE A 145 0.84 -3.62 9.26
C ILE A 145 1.86 -2.51 9.44
N SER A 146 1.39 -1.32 9.79
CA SER A 146 2.23 -0.14 9.97
C SER A 146 2.03 0.47 11.34
N SER A 147 3.11 0.92 11.95
CA SER A 147 3.11 1.72 13.18
C SER A 147 3.74 3.08 12.89
N PHE A 148 3.11 4.13 13.39
CA PHE A 148 3.54 5.52 13.19
C PHE A 148 3.79 6.20 14.51
N TYR A 149 4.77 7.10 14.53
CA TYR A 149 5.06 7.95 15.68
C TYR A 149 5.34 9.39 15.23
N GLN A 150 4.67 10.36 15.88
CA GLN A 150 4.88 11.79 15.67
C GLN A 150 6.08 12.25 16.50
N VAL A 151 7.23 12.43 15.84
CA VAL A 151 8.48 12.85 16.49
C VAL A 151 8.43 14.33 16.86
N LEU A 152 7.99 15.15 15.88
CA LEU A 152 7.89 16.60 16.04
C LEU A 152 6.61 17.09 15.35
N GLN A 153 5.89 17.99 15.99
CA GLN A 153 4.81 18.77 15.40
C GLN A 153 5.00 20.23 15.76
N SER A 154 5.19 21.09 14.76
CA SER A 154 5.54 22.48 14.99
C SER A 154 5.01 23.40 13.89
N ASP A 155 4.30 24.44 14.30
CA ASP A 155 3.82 25.47 13.36
C ASP A 155 4.98 26.35 12.82
N LYS A 156 6.14 26.37 13.47
CA LYS A 156 7.30 27.20 13.10
C LYS A 156 8.33 26.45 12.26
N TRP A 157 8.50 25.17 12.50
CA TRP A 157 9.53 24.33 11.89
C TRP A 157 8.91 23.27 10.99
N LEU A 158 9.40 22.06 11.08
CA LEU A 158 8.90 20.89 10.36
C LEU A 158 8.00 20.05 11.27
N ASP A 159 7.02 19.41 10.67
CA ASP A 159 6.38 18.25 11.29
C ASP A 159 7.16 17.02 10.84
N ILE A 160 7.51 16.16 11.78
CA ILE A 160 8.30 14.94 11.52
C ILE A 160 7.58 13.75 12.11
N SER A 161 7.35 12.74 11.29
CA SER A 161 6.85 11.44 11.71
C SER A 161 7.78 10.33 11.23
N VAL A 162 7.81 9.23 11.97
CA VAL A 162 8.52 8.01 11.59
C VAL A 162 7.52 6.87 11.51
N SER A 163 7.76 5.89 10.64
CA SER A 163 6.97 4.67 10.60
C SER A 163 7.83 3.43 10.45
N GLY A 164 7.32 2.33 11.01
CA GLY A 164 7.79 0.98 10.77
C GLY A 164 6.68 0.16 10.15
N ASN A 165 7.00 -0.58 9.10
CA ASN A 165 6.04 -1.27 8.26
C ASN A 165 6.49 -2.71 8.03
N LEU A 166 5.54 -3.63 8.06
CA LEU A 166 5.73 -5.06 7.81
C LEU A 166 4.70 -5.53 6.78
N LYS A 167 5.16 -6.11 5.67
CA LYS A 167 4.34 -6.81 4.70
C LYS A 167 4.38 -8.30 5.03
N THR A 168 3.21 -8.92 5.16
CA THR A 168 3.04 -10.36 5.39
C THR A 168 3.22 -11.15 4.09
N THR A 169 3.20 -12.47 4.20
CA THR A 169 3.20 -13.42 3.08
C THR A 169 1.80 -14.03 2.87
N SER A 170 0.75 -13.23 3.05
CA SER A 170 -0.63 -13.70 2.94
C SER A 170 -1.18 -13.71 1.52
N GLY A 171 -0.50 -13.05 0.59
CA GLY A 171 -0.84 -13.05 -0.82
C GLY A 171 -0.54 -14.40 -1.48
N ASN A 172 -1.18 -14.67 -2.60
CA ASN A 172 -1.02 -15.91 -3.32
C ASN A 172 -0.68 -15.68 -4.81
N ARG A 173 -0.65 -16.74 -5.61
CA ARG A 173 -0.31 -16.70 -7.04
C ARG A 173 1.13 -16.26 -7.32
N LEU A 174 2.07 -16.76 -6.53
CA LEU A 174 3.49 -16.56 -6.79
C LEU A 174 3.89 -17.11 -8.18
N CYS A 175 3.30 -18.23 -8.61
CA CYS A 175 3.52 -18.80 -9.93
C CYS A 175 3.26 -17.84 -11.09
N ASP A 176 2.29 -16.93 -10.93
CA ASP A 176 1.96 -15.89 -11.91
C ASP A 176 2.72 -14.58 -11.67
N ALA A 177 3.72 -14.58 -10.80
CA ALA A 177 4.43 -13.39 -10.37
C ALA A 177 3.49 -12.26 -9.86
N ARG A 178 2.41 -12.64 -9.11
CA ARG A 178 1.45 -11.67 -8.56
C ARG A 178 1.86 -11.17 -7.20
N TYR A 179 2.01 -12.05 -6.21
CA TYR A 179 2.49 -11.74 -4.88
C TYR A 179 3.70 -12.60 -4.54
N THR A 180 4.61 -12.03 -3.78
CA THR A 180 5.79 -12.76 -3.33
C THR A 180 5.42 -13.58 -2.09
N ASP A 181 5.81 -14.83 -2.05
CA ASP A 181 5.77 -15.62 -0.82
C ASP A 181 6.96 -15.26 0.09
N ALA A 182 7.13 -13.96 0.31
CA ALA A 182 8.25 -13.40 1.02
C ALA A 182 7.83 -12.17 1.81
N ALA A 183 8.18 -12.14 3.09
CA ALA A 183 7.97 -10.97 3.93
C ALA A 183 8.88 -9.82 3.51
N SER A 184 8.44 -8.61 3.76
CA SER A 184 9.26 -7.43 3.62
C SER A 184 8.96 -6.42 4.73
N TYR A 185 9.93 -5.56 5.04
CA TYR A 185 9.77 -4.50 6.01
C TYR A 185 10.45 -3.24 5.56
N TRP A 186 9.96 -2.12 6.03
CA TRP A 186 10.59 -0.83 5.76
C TRP A 186 10.36 0.15 6.90
N PHE A 187 11.30 1.05 7.02
CA PHE A 187 11.26 2.17 7.94
C PHE A 187 11.37 3.46 7.15
N GLU A 188 10.60 4.46 7.54
CA GLU A 188 10.65 5.75 6.87
C GLU A 188 10.49 6.90 7.85
N THR A 189 11.14 7.99 7.52
CA THR A 189 10.97 9.29 8.18
C THR A 189 10.37 10.24 7.15
N THR A 190 9.25 10.84 7.49
CA THR A 190 8.60 11.86 6.68
C THR A 190 8.66 13.20 7.40
N ALA A 191 9.05 14.23 6.66
CA ALA A 191 9.04 15.60 7.13
C ALA A 191 8.15 16.46 6.22
N GLY A 192 7.42 17.42 6.79
CA GLY A 192 6.59 18.32 6.01
C GLY A 192 6.40 19.68 6.68
N ARG A 193 6.12 20.71 5.88
CA ARG A 193 5.88 22.08 6.35
C ARG A 193 4.86 22.80 5.48
N ASN A 194 3.97 23.54 6.12
CA ASN A 194 3.13 24.51 5.41
C ASN A 194 4.02 25.69 5.01
N LEU A 195 4.20 25.91 3.72
CA LEU A 195 4.89 27.10 3.20
C LEU A 195 3.95 28.31 3.19
N PHE A 196 2.67 28.06 3.00
CA PHE A 196 1.63 29.07 3.04
C PHE A 196 0.40 28.50 3.73
N GLN A 197 -0.24 29.30 4.57
CA GLN A 197 -1.51 28.98 5.20
C GLN A 197 -2.23 30.29 5.55
N THR A 198 -3.52 30.36 5.21
CA THR A 198 -4.37 31.49 5.62
C THR A 198 -4.65 31.44 7.13
N ALA A 199 -4.94 32.59 7.74
CA ALA A 199 -5.21 32.68 9.18
C ALA A 199 -6.40 31.81 9.62
N ASP A 200 -7.41 31.67 8.76
CA ASP A 200 -8.58 30.81 8.96
C ASP A 200 -8.33 29.34 8.60
N LYS A 201 -7.10 29.00 8.18
CA LYS A 201 -6.67 27.67 7.76
C LYS A 201 -7.49 27.05 6.62
N THR A 202 -8.23 27.86 5.87
CA THR A 202 -9.05 27.36 4.75
C THR A 202 -8.24 27.09 3.50
N ILE A 203 -7.09 27.78 3.33
CA ILE A 203 -6.17 27.56 2.22
C ILE A 203 -4.79 27.26 2.79
N ALA A 204 -4.16 26.18 2.34
CA ALA A 204 -2.80 25.84 2.73
C ALA A 204 -2.05 25.18 1.58
N PHE A 205 -0.78 25.51 1.44
CA PHE A 205 0.17 24.81 0.59
C PHE A 205 1.28 24.22 1.44
N ARG A 206 1.45 22.90 1.33
CA ARG A 206 2.41 22.11 2.11
C ARG A 206 3.39 21.41 1.20
N LEU A 207 4.68 21.47 1.54
CA LEU A 207 5.72 20.62 1.00
C LEU A 207 6.04 19.51 1.98
N GLN A 208 6.43 18.35 1.44
CA GLN A 208 6.75 17.17 2.22
C GLN A 208 7.80 16.31 1.50
N GLY A 209 8.63 15.66 2.28
CA GLY A 209 9.67 14.75 1.81
C GLY A 209 9.81 13.55 2.72
N MET A 210 10.32 12.48 2.18
CA MET A 210 10.49 11.20 2.87
C MET A 210 11.82 10.58 2.49
N ILE A 211 12.45 9.93 3.47
CA ILE A 211 13.59 9.05 3.28
C ILE A 211 13.42 7.83 4.18
N GLY A 212 13.91 6.68 3.73
CA GLY A 212 13.79 5.45 4.49
C GLY A 212 14.64 4.32 3.95
N PHE A 213 14.39 3.15 4.48
CA PHE A 213 15.05 1.90 4.13
C PHE A 213 14.01 0.81 3.93
N TYR A 214 14.14 0.02 2.85
CA TYR A 214 13.27 -1.08 2.50
C TYR A 214 14.08 -2.36 2.33
N CYS A 215 13.61 -3.46 2.90
CA CYS A 215 14.21 -4.77 2.75
C CYS A 215 13.15 -5.81 2.41
N TRP A 216 13.43 -6.66 1.42
CA TRP A 216 12.57 -7.79 1.07
C TRP A 216 13.37 -9.04 0.77
N MET A 217 12.77 -10.18 1.04
CA MET A 217 13.35 -11.49 0.73
C MET A 217 13.19 -11.79 -0.75
N THR A 218 14.20 -12.40 -1.36
CA THR A 218 14.24 -12.67 -2.81
C THR A 218 14.09 -14.14 -3.17
N ASN A 219 14.09 -15.04 -2.19
CA ASN A 219 14.16 -16.49 -2.43
C ASN A 219 15.37 -16.96 -3.28
N HIS A 220 16.32 -16.08 -3.55
CA HIS A 220 17.48 -16.39 -4.38
C HIS A 220 18.62 -16.96 -3.52
N MET A 221 19.32 -17.97 -4.02
CA MET A 221 20.36 -18.67 -3.24
C MET A 221 21.56 -17.79 -2.87
N VAL A 222 21.95 -16.88 -3.74
CA VAL A 222 23.11 -15.98 -3.55
C VAL A 222 22.71 -14.69 -2.85
N HIS A 223 21.62 -14.08 -3.29
CA HIS A 223 21.08 -12.83 -2.76
C HIS A 223 19.75 -13.09 -2.07
N ARG A 224 19.78 -13.58 -0.84
CA ARG A 224 18.56 -13.97 -0.10
C ARG A 224 17.64 -12.81 0.23
N GLN A 225 18.16 -11.60 0.23
CA GLN A 225 17.41 -10.36 0.42
C GLN A 225 17.92 -9.27 -0.53
N ASN A 226 17.08 -8.30 -0.80
CA ASN A 226 17.46 -7.04 -1.43
C ASN A 226 17.12 -5.91 -0.47
N ASP A 227 17.97 -4.91 -0.45
CA ASP A 227 17.86 -3.70 0.35
C ASP A 227 17.75 -2.50 -0.57
N ALA A 228 17.01 -1.47 -0.12
CA ALA A 228 16.82 -0.27 -0.92
C ALA A 228 16.72 0.98 -0.06
N VAL A 229 17.21 2.08 -0.58
CA VAL A 229 16.93 3.41 -0.02
C VAL A 229 15.57 3.88 -0.55
N LEU A 230 14.63 4.17 0.35
CA LEU A 230 13.34 4.79 0.04
C LEU A 230 13.50 6.30 -0.07
N TYR A 231 12.74 6.91 -0.97
CA TYR A 231 12.68 8.35 -1.11
C TYR A 231 11.32 8.80 -1.62
N GLY A 232 10.98 10.04 -1.31
CA GLY A 232 9.80 10.69 -1.85
C GLY A 232 9.84 12.19 -1.63
N PHE A 233 9.25 12.93 -2.55
CA PHE A 233 9.09 14.37 -2.48
C PHE A 233 7.81 14.79 -3.17
N GLY A 234 7.12 15.78 -2.58
CA GLY A 234 5.89 16.30 -3.15
C GLY A 234 5.25 17.42 -2.36
N GLY A 235 4.05 17.77 -2.74
CA GLY A 235 3.28 18.80 -2.07
C GLY A 235 1.79 18.54 -2.09
N SER A 236 1.08 19.27 -1.25
CA SER A 236 -0.38 19.27 -1.21
C SER A 236 -0.92 20.69 -1.13
N PHE A 237 -1.98 20.93 -1.86
CA PHE A 237 -2.73 22.18 -1.85
C PHE A 237 -4.14 21.90 -1.34
N ASN A 238 -4.52 22.55 -0.26
CA ASN A 238 -5.79 22.38 0.41
C ASN A 238 -6.61 23.66 0.30
N VAL A 239 -7.85 23.55 -0.14
CA VAL A 239 -8.82 24.65 -0.19
C VAL A 239 -10.12 24.17 0.39
N LYS A 240 -10.47 24.65 1.58
CA LYS A 240 -11.68 24.24 2.31
C LYS A 240 -11.77 22.70 2.40
N ASN A 241 -12.72 22.14 1.68
CA ASN A 241 -13.02 20.69 1.67
C ASN A 241 -12.29 19.92 0.57
N LEU A 242 -11.52 20.62 -0.27
CA LEU A 242 -10.79 20.03 -1.39
C LEU A 242 -9.30 19.97 -1.08
N SER A 243 -8.68 18.82 -1.34
CA SER A 243 -7.23 18.61 -1.19
C SER A 243 -6.67 17.97 -2.46
N LEU A 244 -5.72 18.64 -3.08
CA LEU A 244 -4.95 18.13 -4.20
C LEU A 244 -3.52 17.86 -3.73
N ALA A 245 -3.03 16.65 -3.95
CA ALA A 245 -1.64 16.29 -3.66
C ALA A 245 -0.97 15.71 -4.90
N ALA A 246 0.31 16.01 -5.07
CA ALA A 246 1.15 15.40 -6.10
C ALA A 246 2.53 15.09 -5.53
N ASN A 247 3.10 13.94 -5.92
CA ASN A 247 4.41 13.54 -5.46
C ASN A 247 5.11 12.58 -6.42
N TRP A 248 6.42 12.53 -6.29
CA TRP A 248 7.29 11.48 -6.81
C TRP A 248 7.80 10.65 -5.64
N ALA A 249 7.75 9.34 -5.77
CA ALA A 249 8.26 8.44 -4.75
C ALA A 249 8.78 7.16 -5.40
N GLY A 250 9.69 6.49 -4.71
CA GLY A 250 10.30 5.27 -5.18
C GLY A 250 11.30 4.71 -4.19
N PHE A 251 12.04 3.74 -4.65
CA PHE A 251 13.21 3.23 -3.94
C PHE A 251 14.31 2.81 -4.90
N HIS A 252 15.52 2.69 -4.38
CA HIS A 252 16.71 2.32 -5.14
C HIS A 252 17.32 1.08 -4.51
N GLY A 253 17.09 -0.08 -5.12
CA GLY A 253 17.66 -1.36 -4.72
C GLY A 253 19.09 -1.55 -5.19
N TYR A 254 19.76 -2.52 -4.59
CA TYR A 254 21.18 -2.76 -4.83
C TYR A 254 21.49 -3.82 -5.90
N LEU A 255 20.49 -4.65 -6.28
CA LEU A 255 20.75 -5.77 -7.19
C LEU A 255 20.70 -5.39 -8.65
N ASP A 256 20.20 -4.20 -9.01
CA ASP A 256 20.04 -3.70 -10.39
C ASP A 256 19.29 -4.65 -11.32
N ASN A 257 18.25 -5.28 -10.79
CA ASN A 257 17.43 -6.29 -11.47
C ASN A 257 15.99 -5.82 -11.73
N GLY A 258 15.75 -4.52 -11.93
CA GLY A 258 14.43 -3.92 -12.02
C GLY A 258 13.88 -3.52 -10.64
N ASP A 259 14.77 -3.24 -9.69
CA ASP A 259 14.53 -2.94 -8.30
C ASP A 259 14.66 -1.44 -7.94
N ARG A 260 14.52 -0.57 -8.96
CA ARG A 260 14.60 0.90 -8.79
C ARG A 260 13.32 1.60 -9.26
N PRO A 261 12.15 1.23 -8.72
CA PRO A 261 10.88 1.80 -9.17
C PRO A 261 10.79 3.26 -8.77
N MET A 262 10.25 4.05 -9.70
CA MET A 262 9.88 5.45 -9.48
C MET A 262 8.52 5.70 -10.09
N ILE A 263 7.65 6.38 -9.34
CA ILE A 263 6.31 6.72 -9.78
C ILE A 263 5.98 8.18 -9.50
N PHE A 264 5.15 8.74 -10.34
CA PHE A 264 4.42 9.97 -10.07
C PHE A 264 3.04 9.62 -9.54
N ARG A 265 2.58 10.32 -8.51
CA ARG A 265 1.22 10.18 -7.96
C ARG A 265 0.51 11.51 -7.91
N SER A 266 -0.78 11.50 -8.23
CA SER A 266 -1.69 12.59 -7.94
C SER A 266 -2.90 12.06 -7.19
N LYS A 267 -3.44 12.88 -6.28
CA LYS A 267 -4.56 12.52 -5.42
C LYS A 267 -5.45 13.73 -5.21
N LEU A 268 -6.74 13.58 -5.51
CA LEU A 268 -7.76 14.56 -5.24
C LEU A 268 -8.73 14.01 -4.20
N ASN A 269 -8.87 14.71 -3.08
CA ASN A 269 -9.81 14.37 -2.02
C ASN A 269 -10.87 15.45 -1.89
N PHE A 270 -12.11 15.03 -1.76
CA PHE A 270 -13.23 15.89 -1.37
C PHE A 270 -13.80 15.41 -0.04
N GLU A 271 -13.67 16.25 1.01
CA GLU A 271 -14.18 15.93 2.35
C GLU A 271 -15.55 16.60 2.57
N TYR A 272 -16.52 15.79 2.97
CA TYR A 272 -17.82 16.29 3.42
C TYR A 272 -18.17 15.66 4.76
N LYS A 273 -18.19 16.48 5.82
CA LYS A 273 -18.39 16.05 7.22
C LYS A 273 -17.30 15.03 7.63
N LYS A 274 -17.67 13.77 7.71
CA LYS A 274 -16.79 12.65 8.10
C LYS A 274 -16.54 11.68 6.95
N ASN A 275 -16.82 12.09 5.72
CA ASN A 275 -16.68 11.26 4.53
C ASN A 275 -15.71 11.94 3.58
N ILE A 276 -14.82 11.17 2.96
CA ILE A 276 -13.89 11.65 1.96
C ILE A 276 -14.05 10.79 0.71
N LEU A 277 -14.31 11.41 -0.43
CA LEU A 277 -14.18 10.81 -1.74
C LEU A 277 -12.77 11.08 -2.25
N SER A 278 -12.07 10.05 -2.70
CA SER A 278 -10.69 10.12 -3.16
C SER A 278 -10.57 9.62 -4.59
N LEU A 279 -10.02 10.44 -5.47
CA LEU A 279 -9.60 10.04 -6.81
C LEU A 279 -8.07 10.03 -6.83
N ARG A 280 -7.47 8.98 -7.42
CA ARG A 280 -6.01 8.86 -7.50
C ARG A 280 -5.59 8.41 -8.88
N TYR A 281 -4.45 8.93 -9.31
CA TYR A 281 -3.74 8.50 -10.48
C TYR A 281 -2.27 8.30 -10.14
N ASN A 282 -1.72 7.15 -10.54
CA ASN A 282 -0.28 6.87 -10.44
C ASN A 282 0.24 6.54 -11.83
N HIS A 283 1.41 7.06 -12.16
CA HIS A 283 2.13 6.80 -13.40
C HIS A 283 3.49 6.22 -13.07
N GLY A 284 3.76 5.03 -13.60
CA GLY A 284 5.06 4.39 -13.48
C GLY A 284 6.08 5.04 -14.40
N ILE A 285 7.20 5.51 -13.83
CA ILE A 285 8.26 6.19 -14.57
C ILE A 285 9.41 5.21 -14.86
N ARG A 286 9.76 4.40 -13.87
CA ARG A 286 10.87 3.45 -13.96
C ARG A 286 10.56 2.22 -13.12
N ASP A 287 10.85 1.02 -13.62
CA ASP A 287 10.75 -0.28 -12.95
C ASP A 287 9.40 -0.55 -12.23
N PHE A 288 8.39 0.23 -12.58
CA PHE A 288 6.98 0.03 -12.27
C PHE A 288 6.20 0.39 -13.53
N LEU A 289 5.63 -0.61 -14.19
CA LEU A 289 5.17 -0.49 -15.57
C LEU A 289 3.72 0.00 -15.71
N TYR A 290 3.02 0.22 -14.61
CA TYR A 290 1.58 0.45 -14.60
C TYR A 290 1.22 1.92 -14.49
N ASP A 291 0.15 2.27 -15.22
CA ASP A 291 -0.72 3.39 -14.92
C ASP A 291 -1.87 2.91 -14.02
N THR A 292 -2.11 3.58 -12.90
CA THR A 292 -3.15 3.17 -11.95
C THR A 292 -4.19 4.26 -11.77
N TYR A 293 -5.44 3.90 -11.93
CA TYR A 293 -6.60 4.76 -11.66
C TYR A 293 -7.35 4.20 -10.46
N SER A 294 -7.68 5.05 -9.48
CA SER A 294 -8.34 4.58 -8.27
C SER A 294 -9.46 5.52 -7.83
N VAL A 295 -10.54 4.91 -7.37
CA VAL A 295 -11.65 5.61 -6.72
C VAL A 295 -11.82 5.03 -5.32
N GLY A 296 -11.75 5.88 -4.30
CA GLY A 296 -11.80 5.48 -2.90
C GLY A 296 -12.83 6.26 -2.10
N TYR A 297 -13.36 5.61 -1.09
CA TYR A 297 -14.19 6.19 -0.07
C TYR A 297 -13.56 5.98 1.30
N ILE A 298 -13.43 7.08 2.07
CA ILE A 298 -12.87 7.05 3.42
C ILE A 298 -13.92 7.56 4.39
N ARG A 299 -14.20 6.77 5.42
CA ARG A 299 -15.04 7.15 6.55
C ARG A 299 -14.18 7.49 7.75
N CYS A 300 -14.35 8.71 8.28
CA CYS A 300 -13.72 9.17 9.51
C CYS A 300 -14.70 9.07 10.70
N PHE A 301 -14.19 8.78 11.89
CA PHE A 301 -15.00 8.61 13.10
C PHE A 301 -14.61 9.58 14.23
#